data_e6725d336851afde124164680d59597d
#
_entry.id   e6725d336851afde124164680d59597d
#
_cell.length_a   1.000
_cell.length_b   1.000
_cell.length_c   1.000
_cell.angle_alpha   90.00
_cell.angle_beta   90.00
_cell.angle_gamma   90.00
#
_symmetry.space_group_name_H-M   'P 1'
#
loop_
_entity.id
_entity.type
_entity.pdbx_description
1 polymer ?
#
loop_
_entity_poly.entity_id
_entity_poly.type
_entity_poly.pdbx_seq_one_letter_code
_entity_poly.pdbx_strand_id
1 'polypeptide(L)'
;LYRFIRHERVPRAMLDDHFAHNYGKGITVLIPSYVEQPKVVEKTIWSAALQEFPDLAVVLLIDDPPHPKNDEARAILKASRELAAPAERFTKARDETAAALANQVSARRSVVAHCAEDYRAAAQWLEHKADTWLIEDHTDDFFCDQVLRGLARDLRLTEQALNESITLQQHVDVNRILQLYERLVRIFTAKGWSFERKLYASTSREGNKAMNLNSFIGLMGHSLKRVETSDGVILRDVREDESPDFVMRDSEYVLTLDADSMLLRDYCLRLVYQMEQPGNERMAVIQTPYSSYRG
;
A
#
# COMPACT_ATOMS: atom_id res chain seq x y z
N LEU A 1 -4.32 28.47 -7.81
CA LEU A 1 -5.75 28.28 -8.14
C LEU A 1 -5.96 27.97 -9.62
N TYR A 2 -5.34 28.71 -10.54
CA TYR A 2 -5.53 28.55 -11.99
C TYR A 2 -5.09 27.17 -12.53
N ARG A 3 -4.08 26.53 -11.95
CA ARG A 3 -3.64 25.17 -12.32
C ARG A 3 -4.62 24.08 -11.85
N PHE A 4 -5.35 24.30 -10.76
CA PHE A 4 -6.36 23.36 -10.25
C PHE A 4 -7.59 23.25 -11.15
N ILE A 5 -8.02 24.35 -11.76
CA ILE A 5 -9.22 24.42 -12.62
C ILE A 5 -9.02 23.68 -13.95
N ARG A 6 -7.77 23.50 -14.38
CA ARG A 6 -7.40 22.81 -15.63
C ARG A 6 -6.80 21.41 -15.42
N HIS A 7 -6.81 20.90 -14.18
CA HIS A 7 -6.28 19.58 -13.90
C HIS A 7 -7.27 18.52 -14.38
N GLU A 8 -6.94 17.86 -15.48
CA GLU A 8 -7.64 16.65 -15.92
C GLU A 8 -7.07 15.44 -15.18
N ARG A 9 -7.97 14.64 -14.61
CA ARG A 9 -7.59 13.41 -13.93
C ARG A 9 -7.06 12.42 -14.96
N VAL A 10 -5.83 11.98 -14.80
CA VAL A 10 -5.21 10.96 -15.66
C VAL A 10 -6.10 9.71 -15.74
N PRO A 11 -6.47 9.25 -16.95
CA PRO A 11 -7.26 8.03 -17.13
C PRO A 11 -6.60 6.81 -16.50
N ARG A 12 -7.40 5.90 -15.94
CA ARG A 12 -6.89 4.71 -15.31
C ARG A 12 -6.01 3.84 -16.23
N ALA A 13 -6.39 3.69 -17.50
CA ALA A 13 -5.62 2.93 -18.47
C ALA A 13 -4.17 3.43 -18.61
N MET A 14 -3.95 4.75 -18.55
CA MET A 14 -2.59 5.31 -18.61
C MET A 14 -1.76 4.97 -17.35
N LEU A 15 -2.40 4.89 -16.19
CA LEU A 15 -1.72 4.42 -14.98
C LEU A 15 -1.40 2.92 -15.08
N ASP A 16 -2.35 2.12 -15.54
CA ASP A 16 -2.16 0.67 -15.72
C ASP A 16 -0.98 0.39 -16.67
N ASP A 17 -0.89 1.13 -17.79
CA ASP A 17 0.20 0.99 -18.77
C ASP A 17 1.54 1.46 -18.19
N HIS A 18 1.57 2.59 -17.49
CA HIS A 18 2.80 3.15 -16.90
C HIS A 18 3.41 2.20 -15.85
N PHE A 19 2.57 1.61 -15.02
CA PHE A 19 2.97 0.67 -13.97
C PHE A 19 2.86 -0.80 -14.40
N ALA A 20 2.72 -1.09 -15.70
CA ALA A 20 2.72 -2.45 -16.20
C ALA A 20 4.07 -3.15 -15.97
N HIS A 21 4.10 -4.44 -16.23
CA HIS A 21 5.21 -5.39 -16.10
C HIS A 21 6.60 -4.81 -15.75
N ASN A 22 7.23 -5.35 -14.71
CA ASN A 22 8.60 -5.02 -14.29
C ASN A 22 8.84 -3.55 -13.86
N TYR A 23 7.81 -2.88 -13.35
CA TYR A 23 8.02 -1.62 -12.67
C TYR A 23 8.86 -1.86 -11.40
N GLY A 24 10.17 -1.62 -11.52
CA GLY A 24 11.17 -2.02 -10.51
C GLY A 24 11.29 -1.07 -9.32
N LYS A 25 10.46 -0.02 -9.24
CA LYS A 25 10.56 0.99 -8.18
C LYS A 25 9.52 0.75 -7.09
N GLY A 26 9.93 0.99 -5.85
CA GLY A 26 9.11 0.83 -4.67
C GLY A 26 8.72 2.14 -3.99
N ILE A 27 7.65 2.08 -3.19
CA ILE A 27 7.26 3.16 -2.29
C ILE A 27 7.18 2.66 -0.86
N THR A 28 7.69 3.45 0.09
CA THR A 28 7.50 3.22 1.52
C THR A 28 6.65 4.34 2.12
N VAL A 29 5.50 3.96 2.68
CA VAL A 29 4.62 4.88 3.41
C VAL A 29 5.04 4.88 4.88
N LEU A 30 5.44 6.02 5.39
CA LEU A 30 5.83 6.24 6.78
C LEU A 30 4.69 6.91 7.54
N ILE A 31 4.21 6.26 8.59
CA ILE A 31 3.13 6.74 9.44
C ILE A 31 3.71 7.04 10.84
N PRO A 32 4.13 8.29 11.11
CA PRO A 32 4.58 8.66 12.45
C PRO A 32 3.39 8.75 13.41
N SER A 33 3.45 8.00 14.51
CA SER A 33 2.43 7.96 15.56
C SER A 33 3.01 8.33 16.92
N TYR A 34 2.24 9.09 17.70
CA TYR A 34 2.54 9.46 19.06
C TYR A 34 1.25 9.61 19.87
N VAL A 35 1.01 8.67 20.79
CA VAL A 35 -0.19 8.66 21.68
C VAL A 35 -1.52 8.73 20.90
N GLU A 36 -1.55 8.18 19.69
CA GLU A 36 -2.75 8.12 18.87
C GLU A 36 -3.68 6.98 19.32
N GLN A 37 -4.95 7.15 19.05
CA GLN A 37 -5.92 6.07 19.30
C GLN A 37 -5.67 4.91 18.31
N PRO A 38 -5.54 3.66 18.78
CA PRO A 38 -5.22 2.51 17.89
C PRO A 38 -6.18 2.36 16.71
N LYS A 39 -7.46 2.67 16.89
CA LYS A 39 -8.49 2.60 15.85
C LYS A 39 -8.29 3.64 14.76
N VAL A 40 -7.84 4.85 15.11
CA VAL A 40 -7.51 5.90 14.14
C VAL A 40 -6.33 5.46 13.28
N VAL A 41 -5.27 4.99 13.92
CA VAL A 41 -4.08 4.47 13.25
C VAL A 41 -4.40 3.25 12.36
N GLU A 42 -5.31 2.37 12.80
CA GLU A 42 -5.75 1.21 12.02
C GLU A 42 -6.39 1.64 10.69
N LYS A 43 -7.24 2.67 10.66
CA LYS A 43 -7.83 3.22 9.42
C LYS A 43 -6.76 3.76 8.48
N THR A 44 -5.79 4.50 9.00
CA THR A 44 -4.66 5.04 8.24
C THR A 44 -3.83 3.92 7.61
N ILE A 45 -3.46 2.89 8.41
CA ILE A 45 -2.72 1.72 7.94
C ILE A 45 -3.47 1.02 6.81
N TRP A 46 -4.77 0.74 6.99
CA TRP A 46 -5.58 0.09 5.96
C TRP A 46 -5.67 0.92 4.68
N SER A 47 -5.88 2.23 4.79
CA SER A 47 -5.94 3.11 3.63
C SER A 47 -4.63 3.16 2.84
N ALA A 48 -3.50 3.07 3.54
CA ALA A 48 -2.16 2.99 2.95
C ALA A 48 -1.88 1.61 2.36
N ALA A 49 -2.23 0.53 3.05
CA ALA A 49 -1.96 -0.85 2.61
C ALA A 49 -2.78 -1.26 1.37
N LEU A 50 -3.95 -0.66 1.16
CA LEU A 50 -4.82 -0.90 0.00
C LEU A 50 -4.50 -0.01 -1.21
N GLN A 51 -3.37 0.72 -1.20
CA GLN A 51 -2.89 1.42 -2.39
C GLN A 51 -2.42 0.41 -3.44
N GLU A 52 -2.76 0.67 -4.69
CA GLU A 52 -2.51 -0.26 -5.80
C GLU A 52 -1.06 -0.17 -6.35
N PHE A 53 -0.08 0.17 -5.52
CA PHE A 53 1.30 0.38 -5.97
C PHE A 53 2.06 -0.94 -6.09
N PRO A 54 2.89 -1.15 -7.14
CA PRO A 54 3.53 -2.44 -7.43
C PRO A 54 4.37 -3.03 -6.30
N ASP A 55 5.19 -2.21 -5.65
CA ASP A 55 6.01 -2.63 -4.51
C ASP A 55 5.83 -1.64 -3.36
N LEU A 56 4.83 -1.92 -2.52
CA LEU A 56 4.36 -1.08 -1.44
C LEU A 56 4.78 -1.62 -0.08
N ALA A 57 5.35 -0.74 0.73
CA ALA A 57 5.57 -0.99 2.14
C ALA A 57 4.90 0.09 3.00
N VAL A 58 4.38 -0.31 4.17
CA VAL A 58 3.81 0.59 5.17
C VAL A 58 4.55 0.41 6.48
N VAL A 59 5.10 1.47 7.03
CA VAL A 59 5.88 1.45 8.27
C VAL A 59 5.23 2.38 9.28
N LEU A 60 4.82 1.81 10.40
CA LEU A 60 4.35 2.56 11.56
C LEU A 60 5.55 2.97 12.41
N LEU A 61 5.80 4.27 12.51
CA LEU A 61 6.89 4.85 13.30
C LEU A 61 6.38 5.28 14.66
N ILE A 62 6.61 4.44 15.67
CA ILE A 62 6.09 4.64 17.02
C ILE A 62 7.06 5.53 17.80
N ASP A 63 6.55 6.65 18.30
CA ASP A 63 7.32 7.63 19.09
C ASP A 63 6.94 7.66 20.58
N ASP A 64 6.19 6.67 21.05
CA ASP A 64 5.81 6.52 22.45
C ASP A 64 7.02 6.15 23.33
N PRO A 65 6.93 6.39 24.66
CA PRO A 65 7.93 5.90 25.60
C PRO A 65 8.07 4.36 25.51
N PRO A 66 9.29 3.79 25.62
CA PRO A 66 9.59 2.40 25.24
C PRO A 66 8.96 1.29 26.10
N HIS A 67 7.94 1.55 26.88
CA HIS A 67 7.32 0.54 27.76
C HIS A 67 5.79 0.57 27.95
N PRO A 68 4.95 1.20 27.12
CA PRO A 68 3.53 0.87 27.09
C PRO A 68 3.28 -0.36 26.21
N LYS A 69 2.23 -1.12 26.54
CA LYS A 69 1.71 -2.17 25.63
C LYS A 69 1.28 -1.50 24.33
N ASN A 70 2.01 -1.78 23.25
CA ASN A 70 1.80 -1.04 22.02
C ASN A 70 0.69 -1.68 21.17
N ASP A 71 -0.55 -1.25 21.40
CA ASP A 71 -1.72 -1.71 20.65
C ASP A 71 -1.68 -1.24 19.17
N GLU A 72 -0.97 -0.15 18.86
CA GLU A 72 -0.77 0.36 17.51
C GLU A 72 0.08 -0.61 16.66
N ALA A 73 1.16 -1.17 17.23
CA ALA A 73 1.96 -2.19 16.55
C ALA A 73 1.14 -3.45 16.20
N ARG A 74 0.11 -3.77 16.99
CA ARG A 74 -0.81 -4.87 16.70
C ARG A 74 -1.69 -4.57 15.50
N ALA A 75 -2.09 -3.32 15.27
CA ALA A 75 -2.95 -2.94 14.15
C ALA A 75 -2.28 -3.23 12.81
N ILE A 76 -0.99 -2.87 12.65
CA ILE A 76 -0.26 -3.15 11.40
C ILE A 76 -0.03 -4.65 11.18
N LEU A 77 0.28 -5.40 12.24
CA LEU A 77 0.42 -6.85 12.15
C LEU A 77 -0.90 -7.54 11.79
N LYS A 78 -2.02 -7.04 12.33
CA LYS A 78 -3.36 -7.52 11.99
C LYS A 78 -3.67 -7.28 10.52
N ALA A 79 -3.46 -6.04 10.01
CA ALA A 79 -3.67 -5.70 8.62
C ALA A 79 -2.83 -6.59 7.67
N SER A 80 -1.54 -6.77 7.97
CA SER A 80 -0.65 -7.63 7.17
C SER A 80 -1.11 -9.08 7.13
N ARG A 81 -1.62 -9.63 8.24
CA ARG A 81 -2.14 -11.01 8.29
C ARG A 81 -3.45 -11.16 7.51
N GLU A 82 -4.35 -10.19 7.60
CA GLU A 82 -5.61 -10.23 6.88
C GLU A 82 -5.44 -10.11 5.35
N LEU A 83 -4.39 -9.42 4.89
CA LEU A 83 -4.05 -9.32 3.48
C LEU A 83 -3.38 -10.60 2.91
N ALA A 84 -2.82 -11.45 3.75
CA ALA A 84 -2.03 -12.61 3.29
C ALA A 84 -2.85 -13.60 2.45
N ALA A 85 -4.05 -13.98 2.89
CA ALA A 85 -4.87 -14.96 2.17
C ALA A 85 -5.38 -14.44 0.81
N PRO A 86 -5.93 -13.22 0.68
CA PRO A 86 -6.22 -12.65 -0.63
C PRO A 86 -4.98 -12.52 -1.53
N ALA A 87 -3.84 -12.11 -0.98
CA ALA A 87 -2.59 -11.97 -1.72
C ALA A 87 -2.14 -13.31 -2.33
N GLU A 88 -2.14 -14.39 -1.55
CA GLU A 88 -1.78 -15.73 -2.01
C GLU A 88 -2.72 -16.21 -3.13
N ARG A 89 -4.03 -16.07 -2.93
CA ARG A 89 -5.05 -16.45 -3.91
C ARG A 89 -4.82 -15.75 -5.26
N PHE A 90 -4.69 -14.43 -5.25
CA PHE A 90 -4.59 -13.66 -6.51
C PHE A 90 -3.23 -13.80 -7.18
N THR A 91 -2.16 -14.01 -6.41
CA THR A 91 -0.84 -14.35 -6.96
C THR A 91 -0.89 -15.68 -7.70
N LYS A 92 -1.48 -16.70 -7.09
CA LYS A 92 -1.65 -18.03 -7.70
C LYS A 92 -2.51 -17.95 -8.98
N ALA A 93 -3.64 -17.25 -8.93
CA ALA A 93 -4.52 -17.08 -10.10
C ALA A 93 -3.82 -16.36 -11.26
N ARG A 94 -3.00 -15.33 -10.97
CA ARG A 94 -2.17 -14.66 -11.97
C ARG A 94 -1.19 -15.63 -12.63
N ASP A 95 -0.47 -16.42 -11.85
CA ASP A 95 0.59 -17.31 -12.34
C ASP A 95 -0.02 -18.48 -13.15
N GLU A 96 -1.13 -19.05 -12.70
CA GLU A 96 -1.89 -20.06 -13.45
C GLU A 96 -2.42 -19.52 -14.79
N THR A 97 -2.91 -18.27 -14.78
CA THR A 97 -3.37 -17.61 -16.02
C THR A 97 -2.21 -17.37 -16.98
N ALA A 98 -1.07 -16.88 -16.51
CA ALA A 98 0.11 -16.67 -17.34
C ALA A 98 0.59 -17.99 -17.97
N ALA A 99 0.62 -19.09 -17.21
CA ALA A 99 0.99 -20.42 -17.70
C ALA A 99 -0.02 -20.97 -18.73
N ALA A 100 -1.33 -20.82 -18.49
CA ALA A 100 -2.38 -21.24 -19.42
C ALA A 100 -2.29 -20.50 -20.76
N LEU A 101 -1.97 -19.21 -20.73
CA LEU A 101 -1.84 -18.37 -21.92
C LEU A 101 -0.57 -18.71 -22.73
N ALA A 102 0.54 -19.02 -22.06
CA ALA A 102 1.79 -19.44 -22.72
C ALA A 102 1.63 -20.76 -23.50
N ASN A 103 0.75 -21.65 -23.04
CA ASN A 103 0.52 -22.96 -23.64
C ASN A 103 -0.52 -22.98 -24.78
N GLN A 104 -0.98 -21.83 -25.27
CA GLN A 104 -1.95 -21.68 -26.40
C GLN A 104 -3.25 -22.50 -26.24
N VAL A 105 -3.65 -22.89 -25.05
CA VAL A 105 -4.85 -23.69 -24.80
C VAL A 105 -6.09 -22.87 -25.15
N SER A 106 -7.10 -23.50 -25.74
CA SER A 106 -8.40 -22.94 -26.19
C SER A 106 -9.28 -22.37 -25.05
N ALA A 107 -8.66 -21.96 -23.97
CA ALA A 107 -9.22 -21.57 -22.67
C ALA A 107 -9.49 -20.07 -22.52
N ARG A 108 -9.37 -19.23 -23.56
CA ARG A 108 -9.48 -17.76 -23.43
C ARG A 108 -10.77 -17.32 -22.76
N ARG A 109 -11.91 -17.91 -23.12
CA ARG A 109 -13.21 -17.56 -22.50
C ARG A 109 -13.27 -17.97 -21.03
N SER A 110 -12.70 -19.10 -20.67
CA SER A 110 -12.58 -19.58 -19.29
C SER A 110 -11.70 -18.65 -18.44
N VAL A 111 -10.58 -18.16 -18.99
CA VAL A 111 -9.67 -17.25 -18.31
C VAL A 111 -10.33 -15.90 -17.98
N VAL A 112 -11.12 -15.34 -18.92
CA VAL A 112 -11.87 -14.10 -18.68
C VAL A 112 -12.92 -14.31 -17.58
N ALA A 113 -13.62 -15.45 -17.60
CA ALA A 113 -14.63 -15.78 -16.58
C ALA A 113 -14.00 -15.95 -15.19
N HIS A 114 -12.87 -16.64 -15.07
CA HIS A 114 -12.14 -16.77 -13.80
C HIS A 114 -11.63 -15.41 -13.28
N CYS A 115 -11.13 -14.56 -14.18
CA CYS A 115 -10.74 -13.20 -13.79
C CYS A 115 -11.92 -12.40 -13.24
N ALA A 116 -13.10 -12.48 -13.87
CA ALA A 116 -14.31 -11.84 -13.36
C ALA A 116 -14.73 -12.37 -11.99
N GLU A 117 -14.63 -13.69 -11.76
CA GLU A 117 -14.90 -14.30 -10.44
C GLU A 117 -13.92 -13.85 -9.38
N ASP A 118 -12.64 -13.71 -9.69
CA ASP A 118 -11.63 -13.22 -8.74
C ASP A 118 -11.84 -11.75 -8.40
N TYR A 119 -12.23 -10.91 -9.37
CA TYR A 119 -12.64 -9.53 -9.12
C TYR A 119 -13.87 -9.44 -8.23
N ARG A 120 -14.86 -10.32 -8.45
CA ARG A 120 -16.03 -10.46 -7.57
C ARG A 120 -15.63 -10.83 -6.15
N ALA A 121 -14.77 -11.81 -5.98
CA ALA A 121 -14.32 -12.27 -4.68
C ALA A 121 -13.51 -11.20 -3.93
N ALA A 122 -12.66 -10.45 -4.62
CA ALA A 122 -11.93 -9.31 -4.04
C ALA A 122 -12.87 -8.20 -3.58
N ALA A 123 -13.90 -7.86 -4.38
CA ALA A 123 -14.92 -6.89 -4.00
C ALA A 123 -15.71 -7.37 -2.77
N GLN A 124 -16.14 -8.62 -2.75
CA GLN A 124 -16.86 -9.21 -1.60
C GLN A 124 -16.02 -9.19 -0.33
N TRP A 125 -14.72 -9.45 -0.41
CA TRP A 125 -13.83 -9.38 0.74
C TRP A 125 -13.79 -7.97 1.35
N LEU A 126 -13.68 -6.93 0.51
CA LEU A 126 -13.70 -5.52 0.94
C LEU A 126 -15.07 -5.11 1.51
N GLU A 127 -16.16 -5.52 0.87
CA GLU A 127 -17.54 -5.29 1.31
C GLU A 127 -17.74 -5.93 2.70
N HIS A 128 -17.35 -7.20 2.87
CA HIS A 128 -17.46 -7.90 4.14
C HIS A 128 -16.64 -7.20 5.25
N LYS A 129 -15.42 -6.76 4.93
CA LYS A 129 -14.61 -6.01 5.89
C LYS A 129 -15.29 -4.70 6.31
N ALA A 130 -15.91 -3.99 5.37
CA ALA A 130 -16.67 -2.77 5.67
C ALA A 130 -17.91 -3.05 6.52
N ASP A 131 -18.62 -4.16 6.25
CA ASP A 131 -19.84 -4.54 6.97
C ASP A 131 -19.56 -5.04 8.40
N THR A 132 -18.37 -5.57 8.63
CA THR A 132 -17.91 -6.04 9.96
C THR A 132 -17.15 -4.98 10.75
N TRP A 133 -16.88 -3.81 10.16
CA TRP A 133 -16.21 -2.72 10.86
C TRP A 133 -17.13 -2.07 11.88
N LEU A 134 -16.65 -1.88 13.10
CA LEU A 134 -17.42 -1.20 14.15
C LEU A 134 -17.46 0.30 13.88
N ILE A 135 -18.63 0.83 13.56
CA ILE A 135 -18.84 2.27 13.36
C ILE A 135 -19.07 2.93 14.71
N GLU A 136 -18.21 3.85 15.10
CA GLU A 136 -18.30 4.64 16.32
C GLU A 136 -18.41 6.14 16.02
N ASP A 137 -17.84 6.58 14.89
CA ASP A 137 -17.87 7.97 14.47
C ASP A 137 -17.94 8.12 12.93
N HIS A 138 -18.07 9.36 12.47
CA HIS A 138 -18.14 9.70 11.04
C HIS A 138 -16.86 9.35 10.25
N THR A 139 -15.71 9.22 10.91
CA THR A 139 -14.47 8.82 10.24
C THR A 139 -14.45 7.33 9.94
N ASP A 140 -15.13 6.51 10.75
CA ASP A 140 -15.38 5.09 10.48
C ASP A 140 -16.31 4.93 9.27
N ASP A 141 -17.40 5.72 9.22
CA ASP A 141 -18.28 5.75 8.05
C ASP A 141 -17.53 6.12 6.78
N PHE A 142 -16.71 7.17 6.85
CA PHE A 142 -15.89 7.59 5.71
C PHE A 142 -14.92 6.49 5.27
N PHE A 143 -14.23 5.84 6.22
CA PHE A 143 -13.32 4.74 5.94
C PHE A 143 -14.05 3.59 5.24
N CYS A 144 -15.17 3.14 5.79
CA CYS A 144 -15.95 2.06 5.23
C CYS A 144 -16.50 2.40 3.84
N ASP A 145 -17.04 3.62 3.64
CA ASP A 145 -17.65 3.98 2.37
C ASP A 145 -16.64 4.38 1.29
N GLN A 146 -15.65 5.24 1.62
CA GLN A 146 -14.75 5.79 0.62
C GLN A 146 -13.52 4.93 0.38
N VAL A 147 -12.96 4.29 1.43
CA VAL A 147 -11.78 3.44 1.28
C VAL A 147 -12.20 2.03 0.88
N LEU A 148 -12.97 1.32 1.71
CA LEU A 148 -13.29 -0.09 1.48
C LEU A 148 -14.32 -0.28 0.36
N ARG A 149 -15.54 0.27 0.53
CA ARG A 149 -16.59 0.13 -0.48
C ARG A 149 -16.30 0.92 -1.75
N GLY A 150 -15.53 2.03 -1.65
CA GLY A 150 -15.04 2.77 -2.81
C GLY A 150 -14.17 1.91 -3.72
N LEU A 151 -13.23 1.16 -3.16
CA LEU A 151 -12.40 0.20 -3.90
C LEU A 151 -13.23 -0.99 -4.38
N ALA A 152 -14.12 -1.54 -3.54
CA ALA A 152 -15.00 -2.63 -3.94
C ALA A 152 -15.87 -2.27 -5.16
N ARG A 153 -16.45 -1.06 -5.20
CA ARG A 153 -17.22 -0.57 -6.37
C ARG A 153 -16.40 -0.55 -7.65
N ASP A 154 -15.12 -0.15 -7.59
CA ASP A 154 -14.23 -0.19 -8.75
C ASP A 154 -13.96 -1.61 -9.24
N LEU A 155 -13.76 -2.56 -8.32
CA LEU A 155 -13.56 -3.96 -8.66
C LEU A 155 -14.84 -4.56 -9.27
N ARG A 156 -16.02 -4.20 -8.76
CA ARG A 156 -17.33 -4.60 -9.33
C ARG A 156 -17.54 -4.08 -10.76
N LEU A 157 -17.13 -2.83 -11.05
CA LEU A 157 -17.19 -2.31 -12.43
C LEU A 157 -16.31 -3.12 -13.39
N THR A 158 -15.13 -3.55 -12.94
CA THR A 158 -14.25 -4.40 -13.75
C THR A 158 -14.86 -5.80 -13.94
N GLU A 159 -15.43 -6.40 -12.88
CA GLU A 159 -16.18 -7.67 -12.98
C GLU A 159 -17.29 -7.57 -14.00
N GLN A 160 -18.11 -6.51 -13.93
CA GLN A 160 -19.22 -6.30 -14.85
C GLN A 160 -18.74 -6.19 -16.32
N ALA A 161 -17.71 -5.39 -16.57
CA ALA A 161 -17.14 -5.22 -17.90
C ALA A 161 -16.60 -6.56 -18.50
N LEU A 162 -15.97 -7.39 -17.66
CA LEU A 162 -15.52 -8.72 -18.07
C LEU A 162 -16.71 -9.65 -18.40
N ASN A 163 -17.76 -9.66 -17.60
CA ASN A 163 -18.98 -10.45 -17.84
C ASN A 163 -19.73 -9.99 -19.11
N GLU A 164 -19.78 -8.66 -19.35
CA GLU A 164 -20.35 -8.12 -20.60
C GLU A 164 -19.54 -8.55 -21.82
N SER A 165 -18.20 -8.53 -21.75
CA SER A 165 -17.35 -8.98 -22.85
C SER A 165 -17.58 -10.46 -23.20
N ILE A 166 -17.82 -11.31 -22.18
CA ILE A 166 -18.16 -12.72 -22.39
C ILE A 166 -19.53 -12.85 -23.08
N THR A 167 -20.53 -12.09 -22.62
CA THR A 167 -21.90 -12.11 -23.15
C THR A 167 -21.93 -11.65 -24.60
N LEU A 168 -21.22 -10.58 -24.91
CA LEU A 168 -21.12 -9.99 -26.25
C LEU A 168 -20.11 -10.71 -27.15
N GLN A 169 -19.47 -11.77 -26.67
CA GLN A 169 -18.42 -12.52 -27.36
C GLN A 169 -17.28 -11.63 -27.86
N GLN A 170 -16.98 -10.55 -27.14
CA GLN A 170 -15.89 -9.66 -27.47
C GLN A 170 -14.55 -10.30 -27.13
N HIS A 171 -13.54 -10.00 -27.96
CA HIS A 171 -12.18 -10.43 -27.70
C HIS A 171 -11.56 -9.54 -26.61
N VAL A 172 -11.18 -10.12 -25.49
CA VAL A 172 -10.35 -9.46 -24.47
C VAL A 172 -8.89 -9.83 -24.73
N ASP A 173 -8.02 -8.82 -24.79
CA ASP A 173 -6.58 -9.04 -24.95
C ASP A 173 -6.02 -9.77 -23.72
N VAL A 174 -5.17 -10.75 -23.98
CA VAL A 174 -4.45 -11.53 -22.98
C VAL A 174 -3.63 -10.64 -22.06
N ASN A 175 -2.92 -9.67 -22.62
CA ASN A 175 -2.12 -8.72 -21.82
C ASN A 175 -3.00 -7.93 -20.87
N ARG A 176 -4.23 -7.59 -21.29
CA ARG A 176 -5.18 -6.91 -20.40
C ARG A 176 -5.60 -7.77 -19.21
N ILE A 177 -5.81 -9.06 -19.42
CA ILE A 177 -6.14 -9.99 -18.31
C ILE A 177 -4.97 -10.09 -17.33
N LEU A 178 -3.74 -10.18 -17.81
CA LEU A 178 -2.56 -10.19 -16.95
C LEU A 178 -2.42 -8.89 -16.13
N GLN A 179 -2.61 -7.73 -16.77
CA GLN A 179 -2.63 -6.43 -16.07
C GLN A 179 -3.71 -6.36 -14.98
N LEU A 180 -4.91 -6.93 -15.23
CA LEU A 180 -5.98 -6.99 -14.26
C LEU A 180 -5.59 -7.86 -13.05
N TYR A 181 -4.97 -9.03 -13.28
CA TYR A 181 -4.45 -9.84 -12.18
C TYR A 181 -3.32 -9.16 -11.43
N GLU A 182 -2.41 -8.47 -12.10
CA GLU A 182 -1.38 -7.67 -11.42
C GLU A 182 -1.99 -6.61 -10.52
N ARG A 183 -3.06 -5.95 -10.97
CA ARG A 183 -3.80 -5.00 -10.14
C ARG A 183 -4.34 -5.66 -8.86
N LEU A 184 -4.99 -6.83 -8.96
CA LEU A 184 -5.49 -7.55 -7.79
C LEU A 184 -4.36 -7.91 -6.83
N VAL A 185 -3.24 -8.43 -7.34
CA VAL A 185 -2.06 -8.76 -6.53
C VAL A 185 -1.58 -7.52 -5.77
N ARG A 186 -1.40 -6.39 -6.44
CA ARG A 186 -0.91 -5.14 -5.85
C ARG A 186 -1.78 -4.64 -4.70
N ILE A 187 -3.12 -4.76 -4.81
CA ILE A 187 -4.06 -4.33 -3.76
C ILE A 187 -3.83 -5.09 -2.45
N PHE A 188 -3.38 -6.35 -2.50
CA PHE A 188 -3.33 -7.23 -1.34
C PHE A 188 -1.91 -7.59 -0.87
N THR A 189 -0.86 -7.12 -1.53
CA THR A 189 0.54 -7.53 -1.24
C THR A 189 1.38 -6.50 -0.50
N ALA A 190 0.77 -5.47 0.08
CA ALA A 190 1.49 -4.49 0.89
C ALA A 190 2.23 -5.18 2.05
N LYS A 191 3.51 -4.83 2.23
CA LYS A 191 4.32 -5.25 3.36
C LYS A 191 4.15 -4.26 4.50
N GLY A 192 4.02 -4.74 5.75
CA GLY A 192 3.82 -3.86 6.89
C GLY A 192 4.63 -4.27 8.11
N TRP A 193 5.26 -3.29 8.78
CA TRP A 193 5.92 -3.47 10.07
C TRP A 193 5.94 -2.16 10.88
N SER A 194 6.34 -2.26 12.15
CA SER A 194 6.54 -1.10 13.02
C SER A 194 8.02 -0.90 13.33
N PHE A 195 8.39 0.35 13.61
CA PHE A 195 9.72 0.73 14.09
C PHE A 195 9.60 1.68 15.27
N GLU A 196 10.32 1.35 16.35
CA GLU A 196 10.34 2.11 17.59
C GLU A 196 11.75 2.66 17.82
N ARG A 197 12.02 3.88 17.37
CA ARG A 197 13.37 4.46 17.46
C ARG A 197 13.88 4.60 18.90
N LYS A 198 13.01 4.90 19.86
CA LYS A 198 13.39 5.11 21.28
C LYS A 198 13.89 3.86 22.00
N LEU A 199 13.74 2.68 21.39
CA LEU A 199 14.38 1.45 21.85
C LEU A 199 15.90 1.46 21.66
N TYR A 200 16.42 2.34 20.81
CA TYR A 200 17.82 2.36 20.43
C TYR A 200 18.54 3.62 20.90
N ALA A 201 19.65 3.46 21.64
CA ALA A 201 20.46 4.58 22.12
C ALA A 201 21.18 5.32 20.99
N SER A 202 21.34 4.68 19.82
CA SER A 202 21.96 5.28 18.61
C SER A 202 21.02 6.23 17.85
N THR A 203 19.72 6.26 18.20
CA THR A 203 18.74 7.16 17.56
C THR A 203 18.36 8.30 18.51
N SER A 204 17.88 9.42 17.97
CA SER A 204 17.41 10.53 18.77
C SER A 204 16.24 10.12 19.68
N ARG A 205 16.26 10.58 20.93
CA ARG A 205 15.17 10.40 21.90
C ARG A 205 14.24 11.62 22.01
N GLU A 206 14.54 12.68 21.25
CA GLU A 206 13.73 13.89 21.24
C GLU A 206 12.33 13.60 20.66
N GLY A 207 11.28 13.91 21.40
CA GLY A 207 9.91 13.59 21.05
C GLY A 207 9.33 14.60 20.07
N ASN A 208 9.54 14.38 18.76
CA ASN A 208 8.84 15.12 17.72
C ASN A 208 8.77 14.32 16.40
N LYS A 209 7.77 14.65 15.58
CA LYS A 209 7.50 14.00 14.31
C LYS A 209 8.67 14.04 13.34
N ALA A 210 9.37 15.19 13.25
CA ALA A 210 10.49 15.35 12.33
C ALA A 210 11.66 14.43 12.70
N MET A 211 11.98 14.32 14.00
CA MET A 211 13.04 13.41 14.47
C MET A 211 12.65 11.94 14.32
N ASN A 212 11.35 11.61 14.44
CA ASN A 212 10.86 10.26 14.19
C ASN A 212 11.06 9.85 12.74
N LEU A 213 10.64 10.70 11.80
CA LEU A 213 10.85 10.50 10.37
C LEU A 213 12.33 10.45 10.00
N ASN A 214 13.14 11.44 10.43
CA ASN A 214 14.56 11.51 10.13
C ASN A 214 15.33 10.29 10.62
N SER A 215 15.01 9.80 11.83
CA SER A 215 15.66 8.61 12.38
C SER A 215 15.44 7.38 11.51
N PHE A 216 14.23 7.19 10.97
CA PHE A 216 13.95 6.05 10.11
C PHE A 216 14.52 6.24 8.69
N ILE A 217 14.33 7.42 8.10
CA ILE A 217 14.85 7.72 6.76
C ILE A 217 16.36 7.58 6.71
N GLY A 218 17.07 8.02 7.77
CA GLY A 218 18.52 7.85 7.87
C GLY A 218 19.00 6.40 7.99
N LEU A 219 18.11 5.45 8.28
CA LEU A 219 18.40 4.01 8.32
C LEU A 219 18.04 3.28 7.03
N MET A 220 17.25 3.89 6.13
CA MET A 220 16.84 3.25 4.87
C MET A 220 18.07 2.89 4.02
N GLY A 221 18.05 1.70 3.43
CA GLY A 221 19.15 1.17 2.64
C GLY A 221 20.30 0.51 3.45
N HIS A 222 20.29 0.63 4.77
CA HIS A 222 21.32 0.07 5.62
C HIS A 222 20.99 -1.38 6.04
N SER A 223 22.06 -2.17 6.19
CA SER A 223 22.02 -3.47 6.86
C SER A 223 22.57 -3.30 8.28
N LEU A 224 21.74 -3.54 9.28
CA LEU A 224 22.01 -3.15 10.65
C LEU A 224 22.17 -4.33 11.58
N LYS A 225 23.08 -4.18 12.53
CA LYS A 225 23.30 -5.08 13.68
C LYS A 225 22.83 -4.41 14.96
N ARG A 226 22.05 -5.17 15.73
CA ARG A 226 21.70 -4.79 17.09
C ARG A 226 22.82 -5.15 18.05
N VAL A 227 23.29 -4.20 18.84
CA VAL A 227 24.39 -4.41 19.80
C VAL A 227 23.99 -3.83 21.14
N GLU A 228 24.17 -4.63 22.20
CA GLU A 228 24.01 -4.17 23.59
C GLU A 228 25.28 -3.45 24.05
N THR A 229 25.11 -2.27 24.65
CA THR A 229 26.20 -1.44 25.22
C THR A 229 25.84 -1.00 26.64
N SER A 230 26.80 -0.38 27.35
CA SER A 230 26.57 0.23 28.66
C SER A 230 25.46 1.31 28.65
N ASP A 231 25.28 1.97 27.49
CA ASP A 231 24.34 3.08 27.33
C ASP A 231 22.98 2.62 26.78
N GLY A 232 22.81 1.31 26.54
CA GLY A 232 21.62 0.67 26.00
C GLY A 232 21.87 -0.01 24.65
N VAL A 233 20.80 -0.42 24.01
CA VAL A 233 20.87 -1.07 22.71
C VAL A 233 21.13 -0.06 21.61
N ILE A 234 22.09 -0.33 20.73
CA ILE A 234 22.39 0.49 19.55
C ILE A 234 22.13 -0.29 18.26
N LEU A 235 21.81 0.43 17.18
CA LEU A 235 21.87 -0.05 15.81
C LEU A 235 23.15 0.48 15.17
N ARG A 236 23.93 -0.37 14.53
CA ARG A 236 25.07 -0.01 13.71
C ARG A 236 25.10 -0.79 12.41
N ASP A 237 25.80 -0.30 11.43
CA ASP A 237 26.03 -1.05 10.20
C ASP A 237 26.75 -2.38 10.48
N VAL A 238 26.38 -3.42 9.74
CA VAL A 238 27.04 -4.72 9.79
C VAL A 238 28.47 -4.61 9.26
N ARG A 239 29.37 -5.45 9.79
CA ARG A 239 30.71 -5.67 9.25
C ARG A 239 30.68 -6.77 8.20
N GLU A 240 31.74 -6.91 7.41
CA GLU A 240 31.83 -7.87 6.31
C GLU A 240 31.59 -9.35 6.72
N ASP A 241 31.90 -9.70 7.96
CA ASP A 241 31.78 -11.04 8.54
C ASP A 241 30.50 -11.27 9.35
N GLU A 242 29.60 -10.30 9.40
CA GLU A 242 28.39 -10.34 10.22
C GLU A 242 27.12 -10.50 9.38
N SER A 243 26.15 -11.26 9.90
CA SER A 243 24.78 -11.28 9.38
C SER A 243 23.96 -10.12 9.98
N PRO A 244 23.16 -9.39 9.20
CA PRO A 244 22.31 -8.33 9.69
C PRO A 244 21.17 -8.87 10.56
N ASP A 245 20.78 -8.11 11.59
CA ASP A 245 19.53 -8.33 12.32
C ASP A 245 18.36 -7.60 11.63
N PHE A 246 18.67 -6.49 10.91
CA PHE A 246 17.71 -5.74 10.12
C PHE A 246 18.31 -5.38 8.77
N VAL A 247 17.55 -5.59 7.71
CA VAL A 247 17.83 -5.04 6.38
C VAL A 247 16.76 -3.97 6.13
N MET A 248 17.17 -2.72 6.23
CA MET A 248 16.27 -1.59 6.07
C MET A 248 15.99 -1.38 4.59
N ARG A 249 14.69 -1.43 4.24
CA ARG A 249 14.27 -1.26 2.86
C ARG A 249 14.70 0.10 2.32
N ASP A 250 15.30 0.09 1.12
CA ASP A 250 15.51 1.27 0.29
C ASP A 250 14.42 1.34 -0.78
N SER A 251 13.72 2.46 -0.84
CA SER A 251 12.65 2.68 -1.81
C SER A 251 12.91 3.98 -2.56
N GLU A 252 12.63 4.00 -3.86
CA GLU A 252 12.78 5.21 -4.67
C GLU A 252 11.85 6.33 -4.20
N TYR A 253 10.70 5.96 -3.61
CA TYR A 253 9.72 6.93 -3.14
C TYR A 253 9.42 6.71 -1.67
N VAL A 254 9.27 7.82 -0.96
CA VAL A 254 8.82 7.86 0.43
C VAL A 254 7.59 8.76 0.51
N LEU A 255 6.52 8.23 1.06
CA LEU A 255 5.32 8.99 1.39
C LEU A 255 5.21 9.13 2.91
N THR A 256 5.14 10.36 3.41
CA THR A 256 4.83 10.61 4.83
C THR A 256 3.34 10.84 4.96
N LEU A 257 2.68 10.12 5.87
CA LEU A 257 1.24 10.16 6.09
C LEU A 257 0.97 10.35 7.57
N ASP A 258 0.16 11.35 7.94
CA ASP A 258 -0.23 11.57 9.31
C ASP A 258 -1.07 10.39 9.84
N ALA A 259 -0.90 10.03 11.12
CA ALA A 259 -1.50 8.85 11.71
C ALA A 259 -3.05 8.89 11.78
N ASP A 260 -3.64 10.04 11.56
CA ASP A 260 -5.08 10.32 11.49
C ASP A 260 -5.59 10.59 10.06
N SER A 261 -4.75 10.38 9.05
CA SER A 261 -5.08 10.65 7.65
C SER A 261 -5.43 9.38 6.89
N MET A 262 -6.30 9.49 5.89
CA MET A 262 -6.68 8.38 5.03
C MET A 262 -6.38 8.68 3.56
N LEU A 263 -5.80 7.71 2.88
CA LEU A 263 -5.55 7.76 1.45
C LEU A 263 -6.74 7.15 0.69
N LEU A 264 -7.19 7.85 -0.34
CA LEU A 264 -8.10 7.25 -1.31
C LEU A 264 -7.30 6.36 -2.28
N ARG A 265 -8.00 5.43 -2.91
CA ARG A 265 -7.42 4.51 -3.89
C ARG A 265 -6.61 5.26 -4.97
N ASP A 266 -5.65 4.62 -5.55
CA ASP A 266 -4.78 5.10 -6.62
C ASP A 266 -3.96 6.39 -6.30
N TYR A 267 -3.96 6.84 -5.04
CA TYR A 267 -3.24 8.04 -4.64
C TYR A 267 -1.73 7.92 -4.90
N CYS A 268 -1.11 6.85 -4.44
CA CYS A 268 0.33 6.60 -4.65
C CYS A 268 0.67 6.51 -6.15
N LEU A 269 -0.15 5.79 -6.94
CA LEU A 269 0.04 5.69 -8.39
C LEU A 269 0.04 7.05 -9.06
N ARG A 270 -0.91 7.93 -8.69
CA ARG A 270 -1.05 9.26 -9.30
C ARG A 270 0.09 10.19 -8.96
N LEU A 271 0.55 10.16 -7.72
CA LEU A 271 1.69 11.00 -7.30
C LEU A 271 2.96 10.58 -8.03
N VAL A 272 3.27 9.29 -8.02
CA VAL A 272 4.49 8.78 -8.67
C VAL A 272 4.39 8.98 -10.18
N TYR A 273 3.24 8.69 -10.81
CA TYR A 273 3.02 8.99 -12.22
C TYR A 273 3.33 10.45 -12.55
N GLN A 274 2.87 11.39 -11.71
CA GLN A 274 3.15 12.81 -11.91
C GLN A 274 4.63 13.15 -11.75
N MET A 275 5.33 12.55 -10.78
CA MET A 275 6.77 12.75 -10.60
C MET A 275 7.59 12.27 -11.80
N GLU A 276 7.14 11.18 -12.43
CA GLU A 276 7.85 10.54 -13.56
C GLU A 276 7.48 11.11 -14.94
N GLN A 277 6.62 12.14 -15.00
CA GLN A 277 6.32 12.75 -16.30
C GLN A 277 7.50 13.53 -16.84
N PRO A 278 7.71 13.53 -18.18
CA PRO A 278 8.72 14.35 -18.83
C PRO A 278 8.63 15.82 -18.39
N GLY A 279 9.75 16.41 -18.03
CA GLY A 279 9.85 17.76 -17.50
C GLY A 279 9.77 17.88 -15.98
N ASN A 280 9.53 16.77 -15.28
CA ASN A 280 9.48 16.70 -13.81
C ASN A 280 10.71 16.01 -13.19
N GLU A 281 11.78 15.76 -13.95
CA GLU A 281 12.99 15.05 -13.53
C GLU A 281 13.72 15.71 -12.33
N ARG A 282 13.44 16.99 -12.09
CA ARG A 282 13.98 17.75 -10.96
C ARG A 282 12.99 17.87 -9.78
N MET A 283 11.83 17.24 -9.87
CA MET A 283 10.83 17.28 -8.82
C MET A 283 11.20 16.28 -7.71
N ALA A 284 11.68 16.82 -6.59
CA ALA A 284 12.06 16.01 -5.44
C ALA A 284 10.91 15.79 -4.47
N VAL A 285 9.91 16.68 -4.42
CA VAL A 285 8.80 16.62 -3.46
C VAL A 285 7.50 17.04 -4.14
N ILE A 286 6.44 16.27 -3.89
CA ILE A 286 5.05 16.65 -4.18
C ILE A 286 4.29 16.71 -2.86
N GLN A 287 3.55 17.79 -2.67
CA GLN A 287 2.61 17.93 -1.55
C GLN A 287 1.20 18.14 -2.12
N THR A 288 0.24 17.39 -1.59
CA THR A 288 -1.17 17.54 -1.91
C THR A 288 -1.90 18.27 -0.78
N PRO A 289 -2.98 19.02 -1.08
CA PRO A 289 -3.80 19.60 -0.05
C PRO A 289 -4.55 18.50 0.72
N TYR A 290 -4.65 18.66 2.03
CA TYR A 290 -5.57 17.88 2.85
C TYR A 290 -7.00 18.37 2.67
N SER A 291 -7.94 17.45 2.75
CA SER A 291 -9.37 17.74 2.82
C SER A 291 -9.88 17.24 4.18
N SER A 292 -10.57 18.09 4.92
CA SER A 292 -11.24 17.64 6.14
C SER A 292 -12.39 16.69 5.80
N TYR A 293 -12.61 15.69 6.64
CA TYR A 293 -13.83 14.88 6.58
C TYR A 293 -15.03 15.80 6.84
N ARG A 294 -15.99 15.80 5.93
CA ARG A 294 -17.26 16.48 6.18
C ARG A 294 -18.10 15.57 7.08
N GLY A 295 -18.29 16.00 8.31
CA GLY A 295 -19.30 15.45 9.20
C GLY A 295 -20.66 16.01 8.88
#